data_edd4b126c6d84ae208b0684da3f27eb5
#
_entry.id   edd4b126c6d84ae208b0684da3f27eb5
#
_cell.length_a   1.000
_cell.length_b   1.000
_cell.length_c   1.000
_cell.angle_alpha   90.00
_cell.angle_beta   90.00
_cell.angle_gamma   90.00
#
_symmetry.space_group_name_H-M   'P 1'
#
loop_
_entity.id
_entity.type
_entity.pdbx_description
1 polymer ?
#
loop_
_entity_poly.entity_id
_entity_poly.type
_entity_poly.pdbx_seq_one_letter_code
_entity_poly.pdbx_strand_id
1 'polypeptide(L)'
;MAKIKYQLLAEGVSEGIFPGAVALIGNAQQIIDHQAQGLRMTEPQKRPMQLDTIFDLASLTKPIVVGTLSMQLAEQGQLDLSASVRTYLPEIQHQQIRLLDLLTHTSGYPAWCALYPQTDDTVDGSTHTPAQVVEYLGNMPLDYETGSKVVYSCLGYILMGKLIERVTAQPLAQLAQVQIFQPLGMNDTCYNPPLDWQSRCAATETLGNAQIRRGESFQRQDWWHQVLVGTVHDENAHYLGGISGNAGLFSTAKDLGLYCQAILKENPEILSADSTAEMAKLRTTGLNANRSIGWVVLKDEALYHNGFTGTALR
;
A
#
# COMPACT_ATOMS: atom_id res chain seq x y z
N MET A 1 24.22 6.34 -17.15
CA MET A 1 22.85 6.62 -16.65
C MET A 1 22.71 6.47 -15.14
N ALA A 2 23.28 5.47 -14.47
CA ALA A 2 23.19 5.29 -13.01
C ALA A 2 23.74 6.50 -12.21
N LYS A 3 24.90 7.03 -12.56
CA LYS A 3 25.56 8.17 -11.86
C LYS A 3 24.70 9.44 -11.78
N ILE A 4 23.87 9.73 -12.77
CA ILE A 4 23.04 10.95 -12.79
C ILE A 4 21.91 10.87 -11.77
N LYS A 5 21.32 9.69 -11.52
CA LYS A 5 20.20 9.52 -10.59
C LYS A 5 20.61 9.66 -9.13
N TYR A 6 21.83 9.26 -8.78
CA TYR A 6 22.35 9.38 -7.40
C TYR A 6 22.80 10.79 -7.05
N GLN A 7 23.24 11.55 -8.01
CA GLN A 7 23.51 12.98 -7.83
C GLN A 7 22.22 13.69 -7.38
N LEU A 8 21.06 13.36 -7.97
CA LEU A 8 19.77 13.89 -7.56
C LEU A 8 19.38 13.53 -6.12
N LEU A 9 19.71 12.31 -5.64
CA LEU A 9 19.48 11.95 -4.25
C LEU A 9 20.34 12.76 -3.29
N ALA A 10 21.63 12.91 -3.60
CA ALA A 10 22.55 13.71 -2.79
C ALA A 10 22.14 15.20 -2.77
N GLU A 11 21.74 15.74 -3.91
CA GLU A 11 21.18 17.09 -4.06
C GLU A 11 19.92 17.26 -3.22
N GLY A 12 18.95 16.35 -3.32
CA GLY A 12 17.72 16.40 -2.54
C GLY A 12 17.94 16.38 -1.02
N VAL A 13 18.93 15.60 -0.55
CA VAL A 13 19.34 15.61 0.86
C VAL A 13 20.03 16.93 1.22
N SER A 14 20.94 17.43 0.38
CA SER A 14 21.71 18.67 0.65
C SER A 14 20.82 19.91 0.64
N GLU A 15 19.78 19.92 -0.18
CA GLU A 15 18.78 20.99 -0.28
C GLU A 15 17.65 20.85 0.77
N GLY A 16 17.69 19.79 1.58
CA GLY A 16 16.69 19.57 2.64
C GLY A 16 15.29 19.19 2.12
N ILE A 17 15.18 18.70 0.87
CA ILE A 17 13.91 18.25 0.30
C ILE A 17 13.40 17.00 1.04
N PHE A 18 14.32 16.10 1.41
CA PHE A 18 14.08 14.94 2.27
C PHE A 18 15.31 14.64 3.11
N PRO A 19 15.13 14.03 4.30
CA PRO A 19 16.26 13.79 5.22
C PRO A 19 17.20 12.69 4.73
N GLY A 20 16.72 11.75 3.94
CA GLY A 20 17.50 10.67 3.39
C GLY A 20 16.65 9.74 2.53
N ALA A 21 17.34 8.91 1.76
CA ALA A 21 16.70 7.96 0.85
C ALA A 21 17.55 6.71 0.64
N VAL A 22 16.89 5.61 0.27
CA VAL A 22 17.52 4.43 -0.33
C VAL A 22 16.97 4.28 -1.74
N ALA A 23 17.84 4.11 -2.73
CA ALA A 23 17.45 3.87 -4.10
C ALA A 23 18.09 2.58 -4.63
N LEU A 24 17.30 1.79 -5.35
CA LEU A 24 17.74 0.59 -6.02
C LEU A 24 17.33 0.63 -7.49
N ILE A 25 18.23 0.26 -8.37
CA ILE A 25 17.99 0.09 -9.79
C ILE A 25 18.39 -1.33 -10.15
N GLY A 26 17.52 -2.02 -10.86
CA GLY A 26 17.75 -3.38 -11.33
C GLY A 26 17.07 -3.65 -12.66
N ASN A 27 17.27 -4.84 -13.13
CA ASN A 27 16.53 -5.45 -14.23
C ASN A 27 16.07 -6.85 -13.81
N ALA A 28 15.45 -7.59 -14.71
CA ALA A 28 14.97 -8.94 -14.41
C ALA A 28 16.08 -9.88 -13.87
N GLN A 29 17.36 -9.70 -14.25
CA GLN A 29 18.45 -10.62 -13.91
C GLN A 29 19.20 -10.23 -12.64
N GLN A 30 19.42 -8.92 -12.42
CA GLN A 30 20.31 -8.44 -11.36
C GLN A 30 19.95 -7.06 -10.84
N ILE A 31 20.36 -6.78 -9.61
CA ILE A 31 20.47 -5.43 -9.07
C ILE A 31 21.70 -4.78 -9.73
N ILE A 32 21.51 -3.63 -10.39
CA ILE A 32 22.55 -2.87 -11.08
C ILE A 32 23.22 -1.91 -10.12
N ASP A 33 22.42 -1.27 -9.26
CA ASP A 33 22.93 -0.31 -8.29
C ASP A 33 22.00 -0.23 -7.06
N HIS A 34 22.59 0.03 -5.88
CA HIS A 34 21.87 0.13 -4.61
C HIS A 34 22.60 1.09 -3.70
N GLN A 35 21.99 2.22 -3.34
CA GLN A 35 22.63 3.27 -2.55
C GLN A 35 21.73 3.82 -1.47
N ALA A 36 22.35 4.29 -0.38
CA ALA A 36 21.72 4.99 0.74
C ALA A 36 22.37 6.36 0.93
N GLN A 37 21.56 7.39 1.18
CA GLN A 37 21.99 8.77 1.37
C GLN A 37 21.27 9.41 2.55
N GLY A 38 21.97 10.25 3.34
CA GLY A 38 21.38 11.06 4.40
C GLY A 38 21.01 10.27 5.66
N LEU A 39 19.88 10.62 6.26
CA LEU A 39 19.44 10.13 7.58
C LEU A 39 18.11 9.38 7.45
N ARG A 40 17.98 8.23 8.16
CA ARG A 40 16.71 7.53 8.33
C ARG A 40 15.88 8.08 9.49
N MET A 41 16.50 8.89 10.34
CA MET A 41 15.87 9.57 11.48
C MET A 41 16.60 10.88 11.75
N THR A 42 15.86 11.95 11.95
CA THR A 42 16.38 13.27 12.32
C THR A 42 16.20 13.57 13.79
N GLU A 43 15.15 13.05 14.40
CA GLU A 43 14.78 13.24 15.81
C GLU A 43 14.29 11.92 16.41
N PRO A 44 14.44 11.68 17.73
CA PRO A 44 15.13 12.54 18.70
C PRO A 44 16.65 12.47 18.59
N GLN A 45 17.18 11.55 17.78
CA GLN A 45 18.61 11.38 17.51
C GLN A 45 18.83 11.17 16.02
N LYS A 46 19.85 11.84 15.47
CA LYS A 46 20.23 11.61 14.08
C LYS A 46 20.77 10.20 13.89
N ARG A 47 20.21 9.46 12.96
CA ARG A 47 20.65 8.13 12.58
C ARG A 47 20.89 8.05 11.07
N PRO A 48 22.06 7.56 10.63
CA PRO A 48 22.38 7.50 9.21
C PRO A 48 21.46 6.52 8.47
N MET A 49 21.13 6.83 7.22
CA MET A 49 20.49 5.92 6.30
C MET A 49 21.42 4.74 5.99
N GLN A 50 20.89 3.53 5.90
CA GLN A 50 21.61 2.31 5.55
C GLN A 50 20.89 1.60 4.39
N LEU A 51 21.60 0.75 3.66
CA LEU A 51 21.01 -0.03 2.56
C LEU A 51 19.89 -0.97 3.03
N ASP A 52 19.96 -1.43 4.26
CA ASP A 52 19.01 -2.33 4.91
C ASP A 52 17.96 -1.58 5.75
N THR A 53 17.84 -0.27 5.58
CA THR A 53 16.80 0.52 6.24
C THR A 53 15.43 0.05 5.80
N ILE A 54 14.55 -0.20 6.77
CA ILE A 54 13.18 -0.63 6.59
C ILE A 54 12.27 0.59 6.58
N PHE A 55 11.37 0.65 5.60
CA PHE A 55 10.44 1.77 5.41
C PHE A 55 9.00 1.31 5.58
N ASP A 56 8.17 2.15 6.18
CA ASP A 56 6.72 2.05 6.00
C ASP A 56 6.41 2.33 4.53
N LEU A 57 5.91 1.34 3.84
CA LEU A 57 5.62 1.40 2.41
C LEU A 57 4.31 2.10 2.08
N ALA A 58 3.49 2.37 3.09
CA ALA A 58 2.16 2.95 2.92
C ALA A 58 1.39 2.26 1.76
N SER A 59 1.00 3.02 0.76
CA SER A 59 0.15 2.54 -0.35
C SER A 59 0.81 1.55 -1.30
N LEU A 60 2.12 1.31 -1.23
CA LEU A 60 2.73 0.20 -1.97
C LEU A 60 2.21 -1.17 -1.49
N THR A 61 1.61 -1.23 -0.31
CA THR A 61 0.85 -2.39 0.17
C THR A 61 -0.21 -2.86 -0.84
N LYS A 62 -0.85 -1.91 -1.54
CA LYS A 62 -1.94 -2.20 -2.49
C LYS A 62 -1.50 -3.11 -3.63
N PRO A 63 -0.51 -2.73 -4.46
CA PRO A 63 -0.08 -3.60 -5.55
C PRO A 63 0.64 -4.84 -5.06
N ILE A 64 1.54 -4.71 -4.07
CA ILE A 64 2.40 -5.81 -3.62
C ILE A 64 1.58 -6.92 -2.96
N VAL A 65 0.69 -6.57 -2.03
CA VAL A 65 -0.08 -7.56 -1.28
C VAL A 65 -1.41 -7.83 -1.94
N VAL A 66 -2.29 -6.81 -1.99
CA VAL A 66 -3.67 -7.02 -2.43
C VAL A 66 -3.74 -7.35 -3.91
N GLY A 67 -2.99 -6.64 -4.76
CA GLY A 67 -2.93 -6.91 -6.20
C GLY A 67 -2.45 -8.32 -6.48
N THR A 68 -1.31 -8.71 -5.92
CA THR A 68 -0.71 -10.05 -6.13
C THR A 68 -1.62 -11.17 -5.60
N LEU A 69 -2.09 -11.07 -4.35
CA LEU A 69 -2.97 -12.09 -3.76
C LEU A 69 -4.30 -12.22 -4.52
N SER A 70 -4.87 -11.09 -5.00
CA SER A 70 -6.10 -11.14 -5.80
C SER A 70 -5.89 -11.92 -7.11
N MET A 71 -4.72 -11.74 -7.76
CA MET A 71 -4.38 -12.46 -8.97
C MET A 71 -4.12 -13.95 -8.70
N GLN A 72 -3.40 -14.30 -7.63
CA GLN A 72 -3.19 -15.69 -7.23
C GLN A 72 -4.51 -16.42 -6.95
N LEU A 73 -5.40 -15.78 -6.21
CA LEU A 73 -6.72 -16.35 -5.90
C LEU A 73 -7.60 -16.46 -7.15
N ALA A 74 -7.46 -15.56 -8.11
CA ALA A 74 -8.14 -15.67 -9.40
C ALA A 74 -7.62 -16.83 -10.24
N GLU A 75 -6.29 -17.03 -10.31
CA GLU A 75 -5.67 -18.22 -10.95
C GLU A 75 -6.16 -19.53 -10.36
N GLN A 76 -6.35 -19.56 -9.04
CA GLN A 76 -6.85 -20.73 -8.31
C GLN A 76 -8.35 -20.93 -8.43
N GLY A 77 -9.07 -20.03 -9.12
CA GLY A 77 -10.53 -20.06 -9.26
C GLY A 77 -11.29 -19.75 -7.95
N GLN A 78 -10.59 -19.20 -6.94
CA GLN A 78 -11.19 -18.81 -5.67
C GLN A 78 -11.82 -17.41 -5.73
N LEU A 79 -11.33 -16.55 -6.65
CA LEU A 79 -11.91 -15.23 -6.94
C LEU A 79 -12.26 -15.10 -8.42
N ASP A 80 -13.45 -14.60 -8.69
CA ASP A 80 -13.80 -14.05 -10.01
C ASP A 80 -13.75 -12.52 -9.92
N LEU A 81 -12.75 -11.91 -10.54
CA LEU A 81 -12.53 -10.46 -10.50
C LEU A 81 -13.69 -9.69 -11.17
N SER A 82 -14.48 -10.34 -12.02
CA SER A 82 -15.67 -9.76 -12.66
C SER A 82 -16.94 -9.85 -11.80
N ALA A 83 -16.91 -10.70 -10.76
CA ALA A 83 -18.04 -10.87 -9.87
C ALA A 83 -18.30 -9.64 -8.99
N SER A 84 -19.55 -9.47 -8.57
CA SER A 84 -19.91 -8.47 -7.56
C SER A 84 -19.18 -8.72 -6.25
N VAL A 85 -18.69 -7.66 -5.60
CA VAL A 85 -18.10 -7.71 -4.25
C VAL A 85 -19.07 -8.39 -3.27
N ARG A 86 -20.37 -8.19 -3.44
CA ARG A 86 -21.41 -8.78 -2.61
C ARG A 86 -21.43 -10.31 -2.63
N THR A 87 -20.91 -10.94 -3.69
CA THR A 87 -20.78 -12.41 -3.76
C THR A 87 -19.91 -12.94 -2.62
N TYR A 88 -18.88 -12.18 -2.23
CA TYR A 88 -17.91 -12.57 -1.21
C TYR A 88 -18.13 -11.85 0.13
N LEU A 89 -18.69 -10.63 0.08
CA LEU A 89 -19.03 -9.79 1.22
C LEU A 89 -20.52 -9.41 1.15
N PRO A 90 -21.44 -10.27 1.64
CA PRO A 90 -22.89 -10.03 1.53
C PRO A 90 -23.39 -8.77 2.25
N GLU A 91 -22.58 -8.22 3.16
CA GLU A 91 -22.85 -6.95 3.86
C GLU A 91 -22.83 -5.74 2.91
N ILE A 92 -22.14 -5.84 1.77
CA ILE A 92 -22.08 -4.76 0.77
C ILE A 92 -23.41 -4.60 0.06
N GLN A 93 -24.04 -3.43 0.16
CA GLN A 93 -25.35 -3.16 -0.46
C GLN A 93 -25.25 -2.85 -1.97
N HIS A 94 -24.09 -2.42 -2.44
CA HIS A 94 -23.84 -1.98 -3.82
C HIS A 94 -23.57 -3.17 -4.75
N GLN A 95 -24.61 -3.75 -5.33
CA GLN A 95 -24.51 -4.95 -6.20
C GLN A 95 -23.70 -4.73 -7.48
N GLN A 96 -23.65 -3.49 -7.96
CA GLN A 96 -22.94 -3.11 -9.19
C GLN A 96 -21.42 -3.11 -9.07
N ILE A 97 -20.86 -3.01 -7.84
CA ILE A 97 -19.41 -2.96 -7.64
C ILE A 97 -18.83 -4.35 -7.83
N ARG A 98 -17.93 -4.49 -8.79
CA ARG A 98 -17.12 -5.71 -9.01
C ARG A 98 -15.81 -5.63 -8.23
N LEU A 99 -15.14 -6.77 -8.02
CA LEU A 99 -13.81 -6.80 -7.43
C LEU A 99 -12.82 -5.93 -8.24
N LEU A 100 -12.93 -6.02 -9.56
CA LEU A 100 -12.09 -5.23 -10.46
C LEU A 100 -12.26 -3.71 -10.25
N ASP A 101 -13.47 -3.25 -9.93
CA ASP A 101 -13.73 -1.83 -9.68
C ASP A 101 -13.04 -1.31 -8.40
N LEU A 102 -12.91 -2.17 -7.37
CA LEU A 102 -12.11 -1.85 -6.18
C LEU A 102 -10.61 -1.78 -6.52
N LEU A 103 -10.11 -2.77 -7.27
CA LEU A 103 -8.69 -2.90 -7.62
C LEU A 103 -8.20 -1.81 -8.60
N THR A 104 -9.10 -1.22 -9.38
CA THR A 104 -8.79 -0.16 -10.36
C THR A 104 -9.23 1.23 -9.93
N HIS A 105 -9.76 1.36 -8.70
CA HIS A 105 -10.25 2.63 -8.15
C HIS A 105 -11.43 3.26 -8.93
N THR A 106 -12.33 2.41 -9.44
CA THR A 106 -13.52 2.84 -10.18
C THR A 106 -14.83 2.50 -9.46
N SER A 107 -14.77 2.10 -8.19
CA SER A 107 -15.89 1.54 -7.44
C SER A 107 -17.02 2.52 -7.11
N GLY A 108 -16.73 3.81 -7.05
CA GLY A 108 -17.67 4.81 -6.54
C GLY A 108 -17.38 5.25 -5.09
N TYR A 109 -16.62 4.49 -4.35
CA TYR A 109 -16.26 4.85 -2.97
C TYR A 109 -15.48 6.16 -2.89
N PRO A 110 -15.66 6.95 -1.81
CA PRO A 110 -14.80 8.10 -1.48
C PRO A 110 -13.33 7.71 -1.47
N ALA A 111 -12.45 8.69 -1.67
CA ALA A 111 -11.01 8.47 -1.61
C ALA A 111 -10.56 7.95 -0.24
N TRP A 112 -11.12 8.53 0.82
CA TRP A 112 -10.78 8.25 2.20
C TRP A 112 -11.88 8.74 3.14
N CYS A 113 -12.05 8.09 4.28
CA CYS A 113 -12.73 8.59 5.46
C CYS A 113 -12.06 8.01 6.71
N ALA A 114 -12.23 8.62 7.85
CA ALA A 114 -11.77 8.06 9.12
C ALA A 114 -12.67 6.88 9.52
N LEU A 115 -12.06 5.71 9.72
CA LEU A 115 -12.73 4.52 10.22
C LEU A 115 -12.59 4.39 11.75
N TYR A 116 -11.74 5.22 12.35
CA TYR A 116 -11.49 5.28 13.79
C TYR A 116 -12.36 6.36 14.44
N PRO A 117 -12.65 6.24 15.77
CA PRO A 117 -13.44 7.23 16.48
C PRO A 117 -12.85 8.63 16.35
N GLN A 118 -13.69 9.59 16.00
CA GLN A 118 -13.35 11.01 16.01
C GLN A 118 -13.73 11.60 17.36
N THR A 119 -12.88 12.45 17.91
CA THR A 119 -13.11 13.08 19.22
C THR A 119 -13.93 14.37 19.13
N ASP A 120 -14.32 14.76 17.92
CA ASP A 120 -15.15 15.95 17.71
C ASP A 120 -16.63 15.53 17.68
N ASP A 121 -17.41 16.03 18.65
CA ASP A 121 -18.85 15.81 18.80
C ASP A 121 -19.68 16.32 17.59
N THR A 122 -19.05 16.95 16.60
CA THR A 122 -19.69 17.46 15.38
C THR A 122 -19.76 16.45 14.23
N VAL A 123 -19.04 15.34 14.33
CA VAL A 123 -19.10 14.23 13.36
C VAL A 123 -19.98 13.14 13.96
N ASP A 124 -20.93 12.63 13.18
CA ASP A 124 -21.81 11.50 13.54
C ASP A 124 -20.99 10.45 14.33
N GLY A 125 -21.28 10.36 15.62
CA GLY A 125 -20.51 9.59 16.61
C GLY A 125 -20.54 8.08 16.43
N SER A 126 -20.56 7.59 15.19
CA SER A 126 -20.49 6.18 14.83
C SER A 126 -19.09 5.65 15.07
N THR A 127 -18.86 5.12 16.27
CA THR A 127 -17.66 4.37 16.59
C THR A 127 -17.78 2.96 16.01
N HIS A 128 -17.20 2.73 14.83
CA HIS A 128 -17.10 1.37 14.29
C HIS A 128 -15.93 0.65 14.94
N THR A 129 -16.17 -0.56 15.44
CA THR A 129 -15.08 -1.45 15.79
C THR A 129 -14.39 -1.96 14.53
N PRO A 130 -13.11 -2.39 14.57
CA PRO A 130 -12.44 -3.02 13.43
C PRO A 130 -13.24 -4.17 12.80
N ALA A 131 -14.04 -4.89 13.58
CA ALA A 131 -14.91 -5.97 13.10
C ALA A 131 -16.10 -5.47 12.27
N GLN A 132 -16.55 -4.23 12.48
CA GLN A 132 -17.72 -3.64 11.82
C GLN A 132 -17.36 -2.85 10.56
N VAL A 133 -16.08 -2.73 10.22
CA VAL A 133 -15.62 -1.93 9.08
C VAL A 133 -16.23 -2.37 7.76
N VAL A 134 -16.41 -3.68 7.53
CA VAL A 134 -17.03 -4.20 6.29
C VAL A 134 -18.49 -3.78 6.21
N GLU A 135 -19.26 -3.90 7.29
CA GLU A 135 -20.66 -3.49 7.35
C GLU A 135 -20.80 -1.97 7.16
N TYR A 136 -19.96 -1.18 7.82
CA TYR A 136 -19.94 0.26 7.66
C TYR A 136 -19.68 0.68 6.23
N LEU A 137 -18.61 0.18 5.60
CA LEU A 137 -18.29 0.47 4.20
C LEU A 137 -19.37 -0.08 3.26
N GLY A 138 -19.99 -1.19 3.62
CA GLY A 138 -21.08 -1.81 2.83
C GLY A 138 -22.32 -0.93 2.72
N ASN A 139 -22.59 -0.11 3.71
CA ASN A 139 -23.74 0.81 3.77
C ASN A 139 -23.37 2.26 3.38
N MET A 140 -22.07 2.55 3.17
CA MET A 140 -21.62 3.90 2.84
C MET A 140 -22.13 4.33 1.48
N PRO A 141 -22.66 5.58 1.33
CA PRO A 141 -23.06 6.09 0.02
C PRO A 141 -21.83 6.23 -0.90
N LEU A 142 -22.05 6.00 -2.19
CA LEU A 142 -21.03 6.22 -3.21
C LEU A 142 -21.02 7.68 -3.64
N ASP A 143 -19.83 8.24 -3.87
CA ASP A 143 -19.64 9.63 -4.33
C ASP A 143 -19.94 9.81 -5.82
N TYR A 144 -19.88 8.71 -6.59
CA TYR A 144 -20.07 8.73 -8.03
C TYR A 144 -20.49 7.35 -8.55
N GLU A 145 -21.00 7.31 -9.78
CA GLU A 145 -21.43 6.07 -10.45
C GLU A 145 -20.22 5.15 -10.68
N THR A 146 -20.36 3.87 -10.28
CA THR A 146 -19.36 2.83 -10.47
C THR A 146 -18.94 2.74 -11.95
N GLY A 147 -17.62 2.73 -12.20
CA GLY A 147 -17.06 2.65 -13.56
C GLY A 147 -17.00 3.98 -14.32
N SER A 148 -17.58 5.08 -13.81
CA SER A 148 -17.65 6.35 -14.55
C SER A 148 -16.36 7.18 -14.52
N LYS A 149 -15.54 7.02 -13.50
CA LYS A 149 -14.25 7.70 -13.34
C LYS A 149 -13.33 6.96 -12.37
N VAL A 150 -12.07 7.32 -12.37
CA VAL A 150 -11.07 6.84 -11.40
C VAL A 150 -10.97 7.84 -10.25
N VAL A 151 -11.26 7.39 -9.03
CA VAL A 151 -10.96 8.11 -7.78
C VAL A 151 -10.15 7.18 -6.90
N TYR A 152 -8.87 7.52 -6.69
CA TYR A 152 -8.00 6.73 -5.82
C TYR A 152 -8.62 6.55 -4.44
N SER A 153 -8.99 5.34 -4.08
CA SER A 153 -9.69 5.02 -2.83
C SER A 153 -8.91 4.04 -1.98
N CYS A 154 -8.60 4.43 -0.75
CA CYS A 154 -8.08 3.54 0.28
C CYS A 154 -9.15 2.55 0.76
N LEU A 155 -10.43 2.98 0.80
CA LEU A 155 -11.54 2.18 1.31
C LEU A 155 -11.76 0.92 0.47
N GLY A 156 -11.66 1.02 -0.85
CA GLY A 156 -11.76 -0.14 -1.74
C GLY A 156 -10.70 -1.20 -1.45
N TYR A 157 -9.48 -0.79 -1.12
CA TYR A 157 -8.41 -1.73 -0.77
C TYR A 157 -8.51 -2.28 0.65
N ILE A 158 -9.08 -1.54 1.60
CA ILE A 158 -9.46 -2.07 2.91
C ILE A 158 -10.47 -3.19 2.72
N LEU A 159 -11.52 -2.98 1.92
CA LEU A 159 -12.51 -4.01 1.59
C LEU A 159 -11.87 -5.22 0.91
N MET A 160 -10.99 -5.01 -0.08
CA MET A 160 -10.29 -6.11 -0.73
C MET A 160 -9.45 -6.93 0.25
N GLY A 161 -8.74 -6.29 1.17
CA GLY A 161 -8.02 -7.00 2.24
C GLY A 161 -8.94 -7.88 3.08
N LYS A 162 -10.08 -7.34 3.52
CA LYS A 162 -11.09 -8.10 4.29
C LYS A 162 -11.74 -9.22 3.49
N LEU A 163 -11.94 -9.01 2.20
CA LEU A 163 -12.47 -10.03 1.28
C LEU A 163 -11.48 -11.20 1.14
N ILE A 164 -10.19 -10.90 0.93
CA ILE A 164 -9.13 -11.92 0.85
C ILE A 164 -9.09 -12.74 2.14
N GLU A 165 -9.11 -12.09 3.33
CA GLU A 165 -9.17 -12.79 4.62
C GLU A 165 -10.39 -13.72 4.72
N ARG A 166 -11.55 -13.27 4.26
CA ARG A 166 -12.80 -14.06 4.30
C ARG A 166 -12.75 -15.28 3.38
N VAL A 167 -12.30 -15.11 2.14
CA VAL A 167 -12.24 -16.19 1.15
C VAL A 167 -11.22 -17.25 1.54
N THR A 168 -10.08 -16.84 2.07
CA THR A 168 -9.00 -17.76 2.44
C THR A 168 -9.12 -18.29 3.88
N ALA A 169 -9.95 -17.67 4.71
CA ALA A 169 -10.00 -17.90 6.16
C ALA A 169 -8.62 -17.75 6.85
N GLN A 170 -7.74 -16.92 6.29
CA GLN A 170 -6.39 -16.66 6.80
C GLN A 170 -6.18 -15.15 7.01
N PRO A 171 -5.42 -14.74 8.05
CA PRO A 171 -5.02 -13.35 8.23
C PRO A 171 -4.19 -12.86 7.04
N LEU A 172 -4.46 -11.63 6.56
CA LEU A 172 -3.82 -11.04 5.38
C LEU A 172 -2.28 -11.04 5.49
N ALA A 173 -1.74 -10.70 6.67
CA ALA A 173 -0.30 -10.68 6.90
C ALA A 173 0.33 -12.07 6.78
N GLN A 174 -0.33 -13.11 7.31
CA GLN A 174 0.16 -14.49 7.21
C GLN A 174 0.11 -14.98 5.76
N LEU A 175 -0.97 -14.69 5.05
CA LEU A 175 -1.12 -15.08 3.66
C LEU A 175 -0.05 -14.42 2.79
N ALA A 176 0.18 -13.10 2.95
CA ALA A 176 1.25 -12.38 2.24
C ALA A 176 2.64 -12.96 2.54
N GLN A 177 2.91 -13.31 3.82
CA GLN A 177 4.17 -13.92 4.22
C GLN A 177 4.42 -15.23 3.50
N VAL A 178 3.43 -16.12 3.46
CA VAL A 178 3.56 -17.48 2.91
C VAL A 178 3.53 -17.48 1.38
N GLN A 179 2.67 -16.64 0.77
CA GLN A 179 2.41 -16.69 -0.67
C GLN A 179 3.31 -15.73 -1.48
N ILE A 180 3.90 -14.71 -0.84
CA ILE A 180 4.69 -13.69 -1.55
C ILE A 180 6.09 -13.59 -0.95
N PHE A 181 6.21 -13.27 0.35
CA PHE A 181 7.51 -12.86 0.90
C PHE A 181 8.48 -14.02 1.05
N GLN A 182 8.04 -15.16 1.60
CA GLN A 182 8.88 -16.33 1.77
C GLN A 182 9.37 -16.92 0.44
N PRO A 183 8.50 -17.15 -0.59
CA PRO A 183 8.96 -17.67 -1.88
C PRO A 183 9.99 -16.77 -2.56
N LEU A 184 9.89 -15.45 -2.37
CA LEU A 184 10.82 -14.47 -2.95
C LEU A 184 12.07 -14.22 -2.09
N GLY A 185 12.16 -14.77 -0.89
CA GLY A 185 13.24 -14.47 0.05
C GLY A 185 13.25 -13.02 0.56
N MET A 186 12.09 -12.38 0.64
CA MET A 186 11.90 -11.03 1.16
C MET A 186 11.89 -11.06 2.70
N ASN A 187 13.07 -11.29 3.28
CA ASN A 187 13.21 -11.58 4.70
C ASN A 187 13.08 -10.35 5.62
N ASP A 188 13.14 -9.16 5.06
CA ASP A 188 13.00 -7.87 5.75
C ASP A 188 11.64 -7.19 5.41
N THR A 189 10.64 -8.00 5.04
CA THR A 189 9.30 -7.52 4.63
C THR A 189 8.23 -8.13 5.52
N CYS A 190 7.42 -7.31 6.18
CA CYS A 190 6.32 -7.77 7.02
C CYS A 190 5.32 -6.65 7.32
N TYR A 191 4.15 -7.03 7.83
CA TYR A 191 3.29 -6.15 8.61
C TYR A 191 3.78 -6.12 10.06
N ASN A 192 3.61 -4.99 10.75
CA ASN A 192 3.96 -4.84 12.16
C ASN A 192 5.39 -5.33 12.46
N PRO A 193 6.43 -4.62 12.03
CA PRO A 193 7.82 -5.02 12.28
C PRO A 193 8.08 -5.36 13.75
N PRO A 194 8.76 -6.46 14.05
CA PRO A 194 9.10 -6.82 15.40
C PRO A 194 10.00 -5.76 16.07
N LEU A 195 9.98 -5.69 17.40
CA LEU A 195 10.66 -4.62 18.16
C LEU A 195 12.17 -4.53 17.89
N ASP A 196 12.84 -5.65 17.65
CA ASP A 196 14.26 -5.71 17.33
C ASP A 196 14.57 -5.09 15.96
N TRP A 197 13.58 -4.98 15.04
CA TRP A 197 13.73 -4.31 13.75
C TRP A 197 13.61 -2.79 13.83
N GLN A 198 13.03 -2.24 14.90
CA GLN A 198 12.82 -0.79 15.03
C GLN A 198 14.13 0.02 14.87
N SER A 199 15.25 -0.54 15.32
CA SER A 199 16.57 0.10 15.15
C SER A 199 16.97 0.30 13.68
N ARG A 200 16.39 -0.47 12.76
CA ARG A 200 16.58 -0.39 11.30
C ARG A 200 15.50 0.41 10.59
N CYS A 201 14.36 0.66 11.22
CA CYS A 201 13.25 1.37 10.60
C CYS A 201 13.57 2.86 10.41
N ALA A 202 13.14 3.41 9.29
CA ALA A 202 13.10 4.85 9.07
C ALA A 202 11.97 5.48 9.90
N ALA A 203 12.21 6.67 10.44
CA ALA A 203 11.16 7.48 11.01
C ALA A 203 10.28 8.04 9.88
N THR A 204 8.97 7.87 9.99
CA THR A 204 8.01 8.32 8.98
C THR A 204 7.47 9.71 9.27
N GLU A 205 7.28 10.04 10.54
CA GLU A 205 6.72 11.32 10.96
C GLU A 205 7.15 11.69 12.36
N THR A 206 7.21 13.01 12.62
CA THR A 206 7.39 13.62 13.93
C THR A 206 6.16 14.46 14.28
N LEU A 207 5.53 14.18 15.41
CA LEU A 207 4.49 15.03 16.01
C LEU A 207 3.30 15.38 15.10
N GLY A 208 2.96 14.53 14.11
CA GLY A 208 1.79 14.70 13.25
C GLY A 208 1.84 15.91 12.31
N ASN A 209 3.00 16.28 11.84
CA ASN A 209 3.20 17.41 10.92
C ASN A 209 2.44 17.28 9.60
N ALA A 210 2.16 16.05 9.13
CA ALA A 210 1.42 15.84 7.89
C ALA A 210 -0.02 16.36 7.98
N GLN A 211 -0.68 16.23 9.13
CA GLN A 211 -2.05 16.73 9.33
C GLN A 211 -2.10 18.23 9.49
N ILE A 212 -1.14 18.81 10.23
CA ILE A 212 -1.03 20.27 10.34
C ILE A 212 -0.87 20.88 8.94
N ARG A 213 -0.08 20.25 8.06
CA ARG A 213 0.09 20.68 6.67
C ARG A 213 -1.17 20.56 5.82
N ARG A 214 -2.05 19.58 6.11
CA ARG A 214 -3.33 19.40 5.42
C ARG A 214 -4.43 20.35 5.95
N GLY A 215 -4.16 21.11 7.02
CA GLY A 215 -5.12 22.00 7.65
C GLY A 215 -6.22 21.26 8.41
N GLU A 216 -5.99 20.00 8.73
CA GLU A 216 -6.93 19.18 9.47
C GLU A 216 -6.81 19.48 10.97
N SER A 217 -7.91 19.91 11.59
CA SER A 217 -8.00 20.21 13.03
C SER A 217 -8.33 18.95 13.85
N PHE A 218 -7.68 17.83 13.58
CA PHE A 218 -7.93 16.61 14.33
C PHE A 218 -7.33 16.69 15.75
N GLN A 219 -8.16 16.34 16.74
CA GLN A 219 -7.61 15.91 18.02
C GLN A 219 -6.96 14.55 17.82
N ARG A 220 -5.68 14.48 18.10
CA ARG A 220 -4.83 13.36 17.76
C ARG A 220 -5.09 12.14 18.61
N GLN A 221 -5.03 10.98 18.01
CA GLN A 221 -4.82 9.73 18.70
C GLN A 221 -3.49 9.79 19.48
N ASP A 222 -3.44 9.29 20.69
CA ASP A 222 -2.28 9.40 21.61
C ASP A 222 -0.96 8.87 21.04
N TRP A 223 -1.01 7.91 20.11
CA TRP A 223 0.16 7.31 19.49
C TRP A 223 0.92 8.26 18.52
N TRP A 224 0.32 9.38 18.08
CA TRP A 224 0.96 10.36 17.20
C TRP A 224 1.72 11.48 17.92
N HIS A 225 1.80 11.43 19.24
CA HIS A 225 2.58 12.38 20.04
C HIS A 225 4.08 12.07 20.09
N GLN A 226 4.53 11.02 19.41
CA GLN A 226 5.93 10.60 19.35
C GLN A 226 6.37 10.39 17.90
N VAL A 227 7.68 10.32 17.68
CA VAL A 227 8.26 9.96 16.38
C VAL A 227 7.81 8.55 16.01
N LEU A 228 7.17 8.40 14.84
CA LEU A 228 6.73 7.10 14.34
C LEU A 228 7.91 6.32 13.75
N VAL A 229 8.24 5.18 14.35
CA VAL A 229 9.32 4.28 13.92
C VAL A 229 8.83 2.85 14.00
N GLY A 230 8.76 2.15 12.87
CA GLY A 230 8.25 0.77 12.83
C GLY A 230 6.77 0.63 13.19
N THR A 231 6.05 1.73 13.21
CA THR A 231 4.59 1.79 13.40
C THR A 231 3.97 2.36 12.15
N VAL A 232 2.89 1.76 11.65
CA VAL A 232 2.21 2.19 10.43
C VAL A 232 1.72 3.62 10.54
N HIS A 233 1.98 4.42 9.49
CA HIS A 233 1.60 5.83 9.43
C HIS A 233 0.12 6.04 9.10
N ASP A 234 -0.47 5.17 8.27
CA ASP A 234 -1.89 5.27 7.88
C ASP A 234 -2.80 5.00 9.08
N GLU A 235 -3.65 5.97 9.39
CA GLU A 235 -4.49 5.95 10.60
C GLU A 235 -5.52 4.83 10.58
N ASN A 236 -6.12 4.57 9.42
CA ASN A 236 -7.09 3.48 9.26
C ASN A 236 -6.41 2.13 9.40
N ALA A 237 -5.22 1.95 8.80
CA ALA A 237 -4.44 0.74 8.96
C ALA A 237 -4.01 0.55 10.42
N HIS A 238 -3.59 1.62 11.10
CA HIS A 238 -3.26 1.58 12.54
C HIS A 238 -4.46 1.14 13.37
N TYR A 239 -5.63 1.74 13.15
CA TYR A 239 -6.88 1.37 13.83
C TYR A 239 -7.27 -0.10 13.58
N LEU A 240 -6.97 -0.63 12.41
CA LEU A 240 -7.17 -2.04 12.05
C LEU A 240 -6.07 -2.98 12.59
N GLY A 241 -5.22 -2.52 13.51
CA GLY A 241 -4.17 -3.31 14.13
C GLY A 241 -2.86 -3.38 13.33
N GLY A 242 -2.63 -2.42 12.43
CA GLY A 242 -1.42 -2.33 11.60
C GLY A 242 -1.46 -3.19 10.34
N ILE A 243 -2.53 -3.96 10.12
CA ILE A 243 -2.67 -4.89 8.98
C ILE A 243 -3.90 -4.49 8.18
N SER A 244 -3.67 -3.95 6.98
CA SER A 244 -4.77 -3.54 6.11
C SER A 244 -4.41 -3.70 4.64
N GLY A 245 -5.41 -3.80 3.77
CA GLY A 245 -5.19 -3.89 2.33
C GLY A 245 -4.72 -2.58 1.69
N ASN A 246 -4.92 -1.43 2.33
CA ASN A 246 -4.52 -0.14 1.80
C ASN A 246 -3.10 0.30 2.21
N ALA A 247 -2.61 -0.16 3.36
CA ALA A 247 -1.33 0.22 3.96
C ALA A 247 -0.91 -0.77 5.06
N GLY A 248 0.27 -0.57 5.66
CA GLY A 248 0.78 -1.33 6.81
C GLY A 248 1.97 -2.23 6.50
N LEU A 249 2.35 -2.36 5.22
CA LEU A 249 3.52 -3.14 4.84
C LEU A 249 4.80 -2.35 5.10
N PHE A 250 5.80 -3.02 5.66
CA PHE A 250 7.16 -2.52 5.85
C PHE A 250 8.13 -3.35 5.02
N SER A 251 9.15 -2.72 4.43
CA SER A 251 10.16 -3.43 3.64
C SER A 251 11.43 -2.61 3.43
N THR A 252 12.43 -3.25 2.84
CA THR A 252 13.68 -2.64 2.34
C THR A 252 13.63 -2.46 0.82
N ALA A 253 14.46 -1.56 0.28
CA ALA A 253 14.61 -1.43 -1.17
C ALA A 253 15.11 -2.72 -1.83
N LYS A 254 15.92 -3.53 -1.12
CA LYS A 254 16.42 -4.81 -1.61
C LYS A 254 15.27 -5.82 -1.82
N ASP A 255 14.39 -5.98 -0.83
CA ASP A 255 13.27 -6.91 -0.91
C ASP A 255 12.26 -6.47 -1.98
N LEU A 256 12.03 -5.15 -2.10
CA LEU A 256 11.22 -4.61 -3.22
C LEU A 256 11.87 -4.89 -4.58
N GLY A 257 13.19 -4.88 -4.66
CA GLY A 257 13.94 -5.31 -5.85
C GLY A 257 13.68 -6.77 -6.21
N LEU A 258 13.62 -7.67 -5.22
CA LEU A 258 13.28 -9.09 -5.43
C LEU A 258 11.85 -9.23 -5.96
N TYR A 259 10.89 -8.51 -5.38
CA TYR A 259 9.51 -8.49 -5.88
C TYR A 259 9.43 -7.99 -7.33
N CYS A 260 10.05 -6.85 -7.64
CA CYS A 260 10.07 -6.33 -9.01
C CYS A 260 10.71 -7.31 -10.00
N GLN A 261 11.80 -7.97 -9.61
CA GLN A 261 12.44 -8.98 -10.45
C GLN A 261 11.53 -10.18 -10.69
N ALA A 262 10.76 -10.61 -9.69
CA ALA A 262 9.81 -11.71 -9.86
C ALA A 262 8.71 -11.35 -10.88
N ILE A 263 8.16 -10.14 -10.80
CA ILE A 263 7.17 -9.65 -11.78
C ILE A 263 7.79 -9.55 -13.19
N LEU A 264 9.00 -8.99 -13.32
CA LEU A 264 9.68 -8.84 -14.60
C LEU A 264 10.10 -10.18 -15.23
N LYS A 265 10.30 -11.23 -14.42
CA LYS A 265 10.62 -12.60 -14.88
C LYS A 265 9.38 -13.44 -15.12
N GLU A 266 8.20 -12.92 -14.82
CA GLU A 266 6.96 -13.73 -14.82
C GLU A 266 7.15 -14.99 -13.98
N ASN A 267 7.67 -14.82 -12.74
CA ASN A 267 8.02 -15.95 -11.86
C ASN A 267 6.76 -16.75 -11.49
N PRO A 268 6.61 -18.01 -11.95
CA PRO A 268 5.40 -18.80 -11.74
C PRO A 268 5.17 -19.22 -10.29
N GLU A 269 6.16 -19.07 -9.40
CA GLU A 269 5.97 -19.25 -7.95
C GLU A 269 5.12 -18.15 -7.35
N ILE A 270 5.03 -16.99 -8.02
CA ILE A 270 4.24 -15.84 -7.57
C ILE A 270 3.00 -15.69 -8.44
N LEU A 271 3.18 -15.52 -9.75
CA LEU A 271 2.11 -15.38 -10.74
C LEU A 271 2.54 -16.02 -12.06
N SER A 272 1.61 -16.68 -12.73
CA SER A 272 1.83 -17.10 -14.11
C SER A 272 2.10 -15.90 -15.04
N ALA A 273 2.66 -16.13 -16.22
CA ALA A 273 2.85 -15.11 -17.24
C ALA A 273 1.52 -14.45 -17.63
N ASP A 274 0.46 -15.25 -17.79
CA ASP A 274 -0.88 -14.75 -18.13
C ASP A 274 -1.42 -13.83 -17.03
N SER A 275 -1.32 -14.22 -15.77
CA SER A 275 -1.77 -13.40 -14.64
C SER A 275 -0.92 -12.16 -14.44
N THR A 276 0.37 -12.23 -14.68
CA THR A 276 1.26 -11.06 -14.66
C THR A 276 0.83 -10.07 -15.76
N ALA A 277 0.55 -10.55 -16.97
CA ALA A 277 0.06 -9.72 -18.07
C ALA A 277 -1.33 -9.12 -17.74
N GLU A 278 -2.25 -9.91 -17.20
CA GLU A 278 -3.58 -9.44 -16.77
C GLU A 278 -3.50 -8.42 -15.63
N MET A 279 -2.58 -8.58 -14.66
CA MET A 279 -2.33 -7.60 -13.61
C MET A 279 -1.83 -6.26 -14.18
N ALA A 280 -0.95 -6.31 -15.19
CA ALA A 280 -0.35 -5.13 -15.81
C ALA A 280 -1.30 -4.40 -16.79
N LYS A 281 -2.31 -5.08 -17.30
CA LYS A 281 -3.21 -4.60 -18.35
C LYS A 281 -3.96 -3.33 -17.97
N LEU A 282 -3.89 -2.30 -18.82
CA LEU A 282 -4.67 -1.07 -18.64
C LEU A 282 -6.18 -1.37 -18.65
N ARG A 283 -6.88 -1.01 -17.55
CA ARG A 283 -8.30 -1.30 -17.33
C ARG A 283 -9.21 -0.08 -17.46
N THR A 284 -8.67 1.12 -17.39
CA THR A 284 -9.46 2.36 -17.29
C THR A 284 -9.28 3.23 -18.53
N THR A 285 -9.20 2.60 -19.70
CA THR A 285 -9.10 3.30 -21.00
C THR A 285 -10.27 4.26 -21.18
N GLY A 286 -9.98 5.52 -21.52
CA GLY A 286 -10.99 6.56 -21.73
C GLY A 286 -11.44 7.28 -20.45
N LEU A 287 -11.00 6.85 -19.28
CA LEU A 287 -11.25 7.54 -18.01
C LEU A 287 -10.15 8.58 -17.70
N ASN A 288 -10.33 9.30 -16.62
CA ASN A 288 -9.46 10.40 -16.20
C ASN A 288 -8.06 9.99 -15.68
N ALA A 289 -7.81 8.69 -15.45
CA ALA A 289 -6.50 8.17 -15.07
C ALA A 289 -6.31 6.72 -15.54
N ASN A 290 -5.07 6.36 -15.85
CA ASN A 290 -4.70 5.03 -16.31
C ASN A 290 -4.40 4.11 -15.12
N ARG A 291 -5.21 3.07 -14.93
CA ARG A 291 -5.05 2.06 -13.88
C ARG A 291 -5.07 0.65 -14.44
N SER A 292 -4.23 -0.18 -13.83
CA SER A 292 -4.33 -1.63 -13.86
C SER A 292 -4.64 -2.18 -12.47
N ILE A 293 -4.50 -3.46 -12.23
CA ILE A 293 -4.75 -4.06 -10.90
C ILE A 293 -3.63 -3.64 -9.94
N GLY A 294 -3.93 -2.67 -9.08
CA GLY A 294 -3.00 -2.13 -8.08
C GLY A 294 -2.02 -1.07 -8.60
N TRP A 295 -1.89 -0.85 -9.90
CA TRP A 295 -0.85 0.01 -10.45
C TRP A 295 -1.41 1.20 -11.24
N VAL A 296 -0.59 2.24 -11.33
CA VAL A 296 -0.69 3.28 -12.36
C VAL A 296 0.01 2.76 -13.60
N VAL A 297 -0.61 2.88 -14.76
CA VAL A 297 0.02 2.61 -16.06
C VAL A 297 0.49 3.93 -16.66
N LEU A 298 1.81 4.08 -16.79
CA LEU A 298 2.41 5.28 -17.36
C LEU A 298 2.29 5.28 -18.91
N LYS A 299 2.60 6.42 -19.55
CA LYS A 299 2.52 6.56 -21.02
C LYS A 299 3.47 5.62 -21.77
N ASP A 300 4.57 5.22 -21.15
CA ASP A 300 5.54 4.24 -21.65
C ASP A 300 5.20 2.80 -21.25
N GLU A 301 3.94 2.56 -20.86
CA GLU A 301 3.41 1.27 -20.38
C GLU A 301 4.07 0.74 -19.10
N ALA A 302 4.97 1.51 -18.48
CA ALA A 302 5.58 1.11 -17.22
C ALA A 302 4.54 1.14 -16.09
N LEU A 303 4.62 0.15 -15.21
CA LEU A 303 3.86 0.13 -13.97
C LEU A 303 4.53 1.04 -12.94
N TYR A 304 3.73 1.80 -12.23
CA TYR A 304 4.17 2.72 -11.19
C TYR A 304 3.22 2.74 -10.01
N HIS A 305 3.75 2.85 -8.83
CA HIS A 305 2.97 3.20 -7.64
C HIS A 305 3.86 3.91 -6.63
N ASN A 306 3.26 4.79 -5.81
CA ASN A 306 3.93 5.47 -4.72
C ASN A 306 3.21 5.28 -3.39
N GLY A 307 3.97 5.38 -2.29
CA GLY A 307 3.47 5.44 -0.93
C GLY A 307 3.51 6.86 -0.38
N PHE A 308 2.56 7.19 0.49
CA PHE A 308 2.46 8.51 1.13
C PHE A 308 3.73 8.88 1.91
N THR A 309 4.43 7.91 2.44
CA THR A 309 5.69 8.03 3.21
C THR A 309 6.92 8.32 2.34
N GLY A 310 6.75 8.57 1.04
CA GLY A 310 7.83 8.89 0.12
C GLY A 310 8.44 7.67 -0.58
N THR A 311 7.82 6.50 -0.48
CA THR A 311 8.24 5.28 -1.16
C THR A 311 7.67 5.20 -2.58
N ALA A 312 8.38 4.55 -3.51
CA ALA A 312 7.89 4.36 -4.86
C ALA A 312 8.50 3.12 -5.54
N LEU A 313 7.71 2.50 -6.45
CA LEU A 313 8.14 1.46 -7.39
C LEU A 313 7.83 1.88 -8.83
N ARG A 314 8.73 1.52 -9.75
CA ARG A 314 8.55 1.65 -11.19
C ARG A 314 9.30 0.53 -11.93
#